data_7b3c85be06faa3f281b01c6f39382fb9
#
_entry.id   7b3c85be06faa3f281b01c6f39382fb9
#
_cell.length_a   1.000
_cell.length_b   1.000
_cell.length_c   1.000
_cell.angle_alpha   90.00
_cell.angle_beta   90.00
_cell.angle_gamma   90.00
#
_symmetry.space_group_name_H-M   'P 1'
#
loop_
_entity.id
_entity.type
_entity.pdbx_description
1 polymer ?
#
loop_
_entity_poly.entity_id
_entity_poly.type
_entity_poly.pdbx_seq_one_letter_code
_entity_poly.pdbx_strand_id
1 'polypeptide(L)'
;LEILEPLTRDAPNATCLYNAVNHTVTPMGARRLRDWLTQPLTDARAIRTRQQAVETWVEDGPQLEQLRECLRQVRDLERTLTRLSVGTGNARDLLNLRLAIEQFPDLRSLIDKALHGVSELELNDADDLPLLSQLAAQLNELPDLVALIARAIVDQPPLTLREGGMIRAGFSVELDELRAGASEGKDWIAQLQTKEIEETGIPSLKVRFNNVFGYFIEVTKAHLEKVPTHYVRKQTVANAERYITDELKT
;
A
#
# COMPACT_ATOMS: atom_id res chain seq x y z
N LEU A 1 12.65 -31.93 -19.23
CA LEU A 1 13.52 -30.76 -19.22
C LEU A 1 13.31 -29.99 -17.91
N GLU A 2 14.38 -29.77 -17.16
CA GLU A 2 14.40 -28.99 -15.92
C GLU A 2 14.37 -27.48 -16.22
N ILE A 3 13.29 -27.01 -16.82
CA ILE A 3 13.16 -25.60 -17.22
C ILE A 3 12.77 -24.76 -16.02
N LEU A 4 11.71 -25.11 -15.31
CA LEU A 4 11.17 -24.31 -14.21
C LEU A 4 11.46 -24.87 -12.82
N GLU A 5 11.52 -26.20 -12.71
CA GLU A 5 11.69 -26.91 -11.45
C GLU A 5 12.66 -28.09 -11.64
N PRO A 6 13.44 -28.47 -10.64
CA PRO A 6 14.25 -29.68 -10.67
C PRO A 6 13.38 -30.94 -10.76
N LEU A 7 13.84 -31.98 -11.43
CA LEU A 7 13.16 -33.28 -11.48
C LEU A 7 13.15 -33.99 -10.13
N THR A 8 14.17 -33.80 -9.32
CA THR A 8 14.28 -34.37 -7.98
C THR A 8 13.88 -33.34 -6.92
N ARG A 9 12.96 -33.72 -5.99
CA ARG A 9 12.47 -32.81 -4.93
C ARG A 9 13.56 -32.27 -4.01
N ASP A 10 14.62 -33.01 -3.82
CA ASP A 10 15.74 -32.64 -2.93
C ASP A 10 16.89 -31.93 -3.65
N ALA A 11 16.78 -31.71 -4.98
CA ALA A 11 17.78 -30.97 -5.70
C ALA A 11 17.75 -29.48 -5.35
N PRO A 12 18.91 -28.79 -5.26
CA PRO A 12 18.95 -27.35 -5.07
C PRO A 12 18.14 -26.63 -6.16
N ASN A 13 17.40 -25.60 -5.79
CA ASN A 13 16.61 -24.80 -6.78
C ASN A 13 17.47 -24.23 -7.91
N ALA A 14 18.78 -24.08 -7.71
CA ALA A 14 19.72 -23.63 -8.74
C ALA A 14 19.90 -24.60 -9.92
N THR A 15 19.39 -25.83 -9.86
CA THR A 15 19.58 -26.84 -10.91
C THR A 15 18.60 -26.71 -12.08
N CYS A 16 17.62 -25.83 -12.03
CA CYS A 16 16.74 -25.58 -13.19
C CYS A 16 17.14 -24.34 -13.98
N LEU A 17 16.84 -24.34 -15.28
CA LEU A 17 17.21 -23.25 -16.20
C LEU A 17 16.70 -21.90 -15.73
N TYR A 18 15.42 -21.82 -15.29
CA TYR A 18 14.82 -20.59 -14.81
C TYR A 18 15.64 -19.95 -13.69
N ASN A 19 16.00 -20.72 -12.68
CA ASN A 19 16.75 -20.18 -11.52
C ASN A 19 18.20 -19.81 -11.89
N ALA A 20 18.81 -20.51 -12.85
CA ALA A 20 20.14 -20.19 -13.33
C ALA A 20 20.20 -18.86 -14.09
N VAL A 21 19.14 -18.48 -14.81
CA VAL A 21 19.10 -17.25 -15.62
C VAL A 21 18.28 -16.13 -14.98
N ASN A 22 17.60 -16.37 -13.86
CA ASN A 22 16.74 -15.37 -13.25
C ASN A 22 17.55 -14.35 -12.45
N HIS A 23 17.90 -13.27 -13.09
CA HIS A 23 18.50 -12.08 -12.48
C HIS A 23 17.54 -10.87 -12.47
N THR A 24 16.24 -11.12 -12.61
CA THR A 24 15.23 -10.05 -12.62
C THR A 24 15.15 -9.37 -11.27
N VAL A 25 14.87 -8.07 -11.28
CA VAL A 25 14.79 -7.25 -10.06
C VAL A 25 13.35 -6.91 -9.65
N THR A 26 12.37 -7.33 -10.48
CA THR A 26 10.95 -7.14 -10.20
C THR A 26 10.17 -8.46 -10.25
N PRO A 27 9.11 -8.62 -9.43
CA PRO A 27 8.25 -9.81 -9.50
C PRO A 27 7.58 -9.97 -10.88
N MET A 28 7.23 -8.87 -11.54
CA MET A 28 6.65 -8.87 -12.91
C MET A 28 7.67 -9.39 -13.93
N GLY A 29 8.93 -8.93 -13.85
CA GLY A 29 10.02 -9.41 -14.68
C GLY A 29 10.26 -10.91 -14.49
N ALA A 30 10.24 -11.39 -13.24
CA ALA A 30 10.39 -12.81 -12.95
C ALA A 30 9.28 -13.66 -13.57
N ARG A 31 8.01 -13.21 -13.51
CA ARG A 31 6.90 -13.88 -14.20
C ARG A 31 7.08 -13.85 -15.71
N ARG A 32 7.43 -12.71 -16.28
CA ARG A 32 7.65 -12.57 -17.72
C ARG A 32 8.79 -13.47 -18.22
N LEU A 33 9.89 -13.59 -17.47
CA LEU A 33 10.98 -14.50 -17.81
C LEU A 33 10.51 -15.96 -17.79
N ARG A 34 9.71 -16.35 -16.80
CA ARG A 34 9.10 -17.69 -16.73
C ARG A 34 8.24 -17.97 -17.97
N ASP A 35 7.39 -17.01 -18.37
CA ASP A 35 6.55 -17.13 -19.56
C ASP A 35 7.40 -17.29 -20.83
N TRP A 36 8.47 -16.51 -20.96
CA TRP A 36 9.35 -16.61 -22.12
C TRP A 36 10.08 -17.93 -22.23
N LEU A 37 10.46 -18.54 -21.12
CA LEU A 37 11.09 -19.86 -21.11
C LEU A 37 10.11 -20.99 -21.43
N THR A 38 8.84 -20.84 -21.05
CA THR A 38 7.81 -21.86 -21.31
C THR A 38 7.10 -21.68 -22.65
N GLN A 39 7.09 -20.44 -23.18
CA GLN A 39 6.45 -20.08 -24.43
C GLN A 39 7.44 -19.30 -25.33
N PRO A 40 8.49 -19.96 -25.85
CA PRO A 40 9.49 -19.31 -26.68
C PRO A 40 8.89 -18.79 -27.97
N LEU A 41 9.43 -17.68 -28.48
CA LEU A 41 9.06 -17.15 -29.79
C LEU A 41 9.55 -18.07 -30.90
N THR A 42 8.75 -18.17 -31.97
CA THR A 42 9.10 -18.87 -33.20
C THR A 42 9.38 -17.93 -34.37
N ASP A 43 8.94 -16.68 -34.29
CA ASP A 43 9.20 -15.66 -35.30
C ASP A 43 10.59 -15.04 -35.13
N ALA A 44 11.41 -15.22 -36.16
CA ALA A 44 12.79 -14.76 -36.19
C ALA A 44 12.94 -13.24 -36.09
N ARG A 45 11.95 -12.46 -36.63
CA ARG A 45 11.96 -11.00 -36.55
C ARG A 45 11.77 -10.57 -35.09
N ALA A 46 10.74 -11.07 -34.40
CA ALA A 46 10.47 -10.79 -33.02
C ALA A 46 11.61 -11.22 -32.08
N ILE A 47 12.31 -12.31 -32.38
CA ILE A 47 13.51 -12.75 -31.65
C ILE A 47 14.63 -11.72 -31.81
N ARG A 48 14.94 -11.30 -33.03
CA ARG A 48 16.00 -10.30 -33.29
C ARG A 48 15.71 -8.98 -32.63
N THR A 49 14.48 -8.47 -32.71
CA THR A 49 14.06 -7.24 -32.05
C THR A 49 14.30 -7.28 -30.52
N ARG A 50 14.05 -8.43 -29.86
CA ARG A 50 14.38 -8.61 -28.45
C ARG A 50 15.89 -8.66 -28.19
N GLN A 51 16.63 -9.35 -29.05
CA GLN A 51 18.09 -9.45 -28.95
C GLN A 51 18.76 -8.07 -29.07
N GLN A 52 18.35 -7.26 -30.02
CA GLN A 52 18.83 -5.86 -30.17
C GLN A 52 18.57 -5.02 -28.92
N ALA A 53 17.36 -5.12 -28.35
CA ALA A 53 17.05 -4.42 -27.11
C ALA A 53 17.91 -4.89 -25.92
N VAL A 54 18.28 -6.17 -25.86
CA VAL A 54 19.18 -6.71 -24.84
C VAL A 54 20.61 -6.25 -25.08
N GLU A 55 21.09 -6.26 -26.33
CA GLU A 55 22.43 -5.84 -26.73
C GLU A 55 22.72 -4.39 -26.29
N THR A 56 21.77 -3.46 -26.54
CA THR A 56 21.84 -2.08 -26.06
C THR A 56 22.19 -1.95 -24.58
N TRP A 57 21.66 -2.84 -23.74
CA TRP A 57 21.93 -2.81 -22.29
C TRP A 57 23.20 -3.57 -21.89
N VAL A 58 23.61 -4.57 -22.66
CA VAL A 58 24.82 -5.35 -22.38
C VAL A 58 26.08 -4.53 -22.65
N GLU A 59 26.04 -3.63 -23.65
CA GLU A 59 27.15 -2.78 -24.03
C GLU A 59 27.45 -1.66 -23.01
N ASP A 60 26.46 -1.22 -22.24
CA ASP A 60 26.62 -0.21 -21.18
C ASP A 60 26.22 -0.76 -19.79
N GLY A 61 27.17 -1.45 -19.16
CA GLY A 61 26.98 -2.02 -17.83
C GLY A 61 26.57 -1.01 -16.74
N PRO A 62 27.21 0.18 -16.65
CA PRO A 62 26.78 1.25 -15.74
C PRO A 62 25.34 1.70 -15.94
N GLN A 63 24.90 1.88 -17.16
CA GLN A 63 23.52 2.28 -17.48
C GLN A 63 22.52 1.16 -17.19
N LEU A 64 22.88 -0.09 -17.45
CA LEU A 64 22.08 -1.26 -17.05
C LEU A 64 21.86 -1.31 -15.53
N GLU A 65 22.89 -1.02 -14.72
CA GLU A 65 22.73 -1.04 -13.26
C GLU A 65 21.82 0.13 -12.79
N GLN A 66 21.90 1.30 -13.40
CA GLN A 66 20.97 2.40 -13.12
C GLN A 66 19.52 2.02 -13.43
N LEU A 67 19.28 1.37 -14.58
CA LEU A 67 17.96 0.84 -14.94
C LEU A 67 17.47 -0.16 -13.89
N ARG A 68 18.32 -1.07 -13.48
CA ARG A 68 17.99 -2.09 -12.48
C ARG A 68 17.66 -1.46 -11.13
N GLU A 69 18.39 -0.41 -10.70
CA GLU A 69 18.10 0.30 -9.45
C GLU A 69 16.75 1.03 -9.52
N CYS A 70 16.46 1.70 -10.62
CA CYS A 70 15.17 2.33 -10.84
C CYS A 70 14.03 1.28 -10.82
N LEU A 71 14.21 0.14 -11.49
CA LEU A 71 13.24 -0.95 -11.49
C LEU A 71 13.02 -1.57 -10.11
N ARG A 72 14.02 -1.62 -9.23
CA ARG A 72 13.86 -2.12 -7.83
C ARG A 72 12.86 -1.29 -7.03
N GLN A 73 12.67 -0.01 -7.39
CA GLN A 73 11.67 0.86 -6.76
C GLN A 73 10.25 0.55 -7.25
N VAL A 74 10.11 -0.10 -8.41
CA VAL A 74 8.81 -0.47 -8.98
C VAL A 74 8.32 -1.77 -8.35
N ARG A 75 7.30 -1.67 -7.51
CA ARG A 75 6.66 -2.82 -6.87
C ARG A 75 5.78 -3.58 -7.86
N ASP A 76 5.17 -4.68 -7.40
CA ASP A 76 4.30 -5.54 -8.23
C ASP A 76 3.01 -4.82 -8.65
N LEU A 77 3.09 -4.08 -9.75
CA LEU A 77 1.96 -3.32 -10.31
C LEU A 77 0.81 -4.22 -10.79
N GLU A 78 1.11 -5.35 -11.40
CA GLU A 78 0.08 -6.27 -11.91
C GLU A 78 -0.84 -6.74 -10.79
N ARG A 79 -0.26 -7.19 -9.66
CA ARG A 79 -1.03 -7.62 -8.49
C ARG A 79 -1.73 -6.45 -7.81
N THR A 80 -1.08 -5.30 -7.75
CA THR A 80 -1.67 -4.09 -7.19
C THR A 80 -2.89 -3.65 -7.98
N LEU A 81 -2.78 -3.55 -9.31
CA LEU A 81 -3.90 -3.21 -10.19
C LEU A 81 -5.02 -4.25 -10.12
N THR A 82 -4.68 -5.53 -10.08
CA THR A 82 -5.69 -6.60 -9.93
C THR A 82 -6.49 -6.41 -8.65
N ARG A 83 -5.84 -6.18 -7.49
CA ARG A 83 -6.56 -5.95 -6.22
C ARG A 83 -7.42 -4.70 -6.25
N LEU A 84 -6.92 -3.62 -6.83
CA LEU A 84 -7.68 -2.37 -6.97
C LEU A 84 -8.90 -2.56 -7.88
N SER A 85 -8.74 -3.26 -9.01
CA SER A 85 -9.82 -3.50 -9.98
C SER A 85 -10.96 -4.37 -9.43
N VAL A 86 -10.64 -5.37 -8.60
CA VAL A 86 -11.67 -6.23 -7.98
C VAL A 86 -12.18 -5.68 -6.63
N GLY A 87 -11.79 -4.47 -6.24
CA GLY A 87 -12.26 -3.82 -5.02
C GLY A 87 -11.69 -4.39 -3.71
N THR A 88 -10.65 -5.23 -3.77
CA THR A 88 -9.96 -5.77 -2.58
C THR A 88 -8.68 -5.01 -2.23
N GLY A 89 -8.34 -3.99 -3.01
CA GLY A 89 -7.20 -3.11 -2.76
C GLY A 89 -7.41 -2.21 -1.54
N ASN A 90 -6.31 -1.70 -1.02
CA ASN A 90 -6.29 -0.80 0.13
C ASN A 90 -5.42 0.45 -0.13
N ALA A 91 -5.30 1.34 0.86
CA ALA A 91 -4.53 2.57 0.73
C ALA A 91 -3.04 2.34 0.45
N ARG A 92 -2.45 1.22 0.90
CA ARG A 92 -1.07 0.84 0.57
C ARG A 92 -0.90 0.45 -0.88
N ASP A 93 -1.93 -0.14 -1.49
CA ASP A 93 -1.92 -0.46 -2.92
C ASP A 93 -1.93 0.82 -3.76
N LEU A 94 -2.71 1.83 -3.37
CA LEU A 94 -2.68 3.15 -4.02
C LEU A 94 -1.32 3.84 -3.86
N LEU A 95 -0.73 3.79 -2.67
CA LEU A 95 0.62 4.32 -2.44
C LEU A 95 1.67 3.61 -3.30
N ASN A 96 1.61 2.27 -3.38
CA ASN A 96 2.52 1.49 -4.23
C ASN A 96 2.35 1.83 -5.71
N LEU A 97 1.12 2.04 -6.17
CA LEU A 97 0.82 2.48 -7.53
C LEU A 97 1.45 3.85 -7.81
N ARG A 98 1.25 4.82 -6.92
CA ARG A 98 1.86 6.16 -7.03
C ARG A 98 3.38 6.08 -7.14
N LEU A 99 4.03 5.42 -6.17
CA LEU A 99 5.49 5.31 -6.11
C LEU A 99 6.08 4.63 -7.35
N ALA A 100 5.36 3.69 -7.95
CA ALA A 100 5.79 3.05 -9.18
C ALA A 100 5.65 3.97 -10.40
N ILE A 101 4.56 4.72 -10.51
CA ILE A 101 4.36 5.67 -11.61
C ILE A 101 5.37 6.83 -11.53
N GLU A 102 5.72 7.27 -10.33
CA GLU A 102 6.75 8.29 -10.09
C GLU A 102 8.14 7.90 -10.64
N GLN A 103 8.39 6.60 -10.91
CA GLN A 103 9.63 6.14 -11.53
C GLN A 103 9.61 6.21 -13.07
N PHE A 104 8.46 6.43 -13.70
CA PHE A 104 8.32 6.37 -15.16
C PHE A 104 9.13 7.44 -15.90
N PRO A 105 9.23 8.69 -15.41
CA PRO A 105 10.10 9.69 -16.05
C PRO A 105 11.57 9.25 -16.08
N ASP A 106 12.08 8.72 -14.97
CA ASP A 106 13.46 8.25 -14.87
C ASP A 106 13.70 7.03 -15.75
N LEU A 107 12.77 6.07 -15.76
CA LEU A 107 12.84 4.91 -16.66
C LEU A 107 12.85 5.34 -18.13
N ARG A 108 12.00 6.27 -18.53
CA ARG A 108 11.97 6.82 -19.88
C ARG A 108 13.31 7.50 -20.22
N SER A 109 13.81 8.35 -19.33
CA SER A 109 15.10 9.03 -19.53
C SER A 109 16.27 8.05 -19.71
N LEU A 110 16.29 6.95 -18.94
CA LEU A 110 17.31 5.92 -19.08
C LEU A 110 17.20 5.18 -20.41
N ILE A 111 15.98 4.84 -20.85
CA ILE A 111 15.76 4.22 -22.18
C ILE A 111 16.18 5.16 -23.29
N ASP A 112 15.80 6.43 -23.22
CA ASP A 112 16.17 7.43 -24.24
C ASP A 112 17.70 7.59 -24.34
N LYS A 113 18.40 7.60 -23.21
CA LYS A 113 19.89 7.66 -23.18
C LYS A 113 20.49 6.40 -23.84
N ALA A 114 19.95 5.22 -23.55
CA ALA A 114 20.42 3.97 -24.13
C ALA A 114 20.25 3.96 -25.67
N LEU A 115 19.15 4.52 -26.16
CA LEU A 115 18.89 4.64 -27.61
C LEU A 115 19.81 5.63 -28.31
N HIS A 116 20.22 6.72 -27.66
CA HIS A 116 21.15 7.69 -28.27
C HIS A 116 22.57 7.13 -28.43
N GLY A 117 22.94 6.08 -27.69
CA GLY A 117 24.21 5.37 -27.86
C GLY A 117 24.22 4.42 -29.05
N VAL A 118 23.06 4.03 -29.56
CA VAL A 118 22.94 3.12 -30.74
C VAL A 118 22.99 3.95 -32.01
N SER A 119 24.02 3.75 -32.82
CA SER A 119 24.18 4.45 -34.08
C SER A 119 22.98 4.24 -35.01
N GLU A 120 22.48 5.31 -35.64
CA GLU A 120 21.35 5.28 -36.62
C GLU A 120 21.57 4.36 -37.83
N LEU A 121 22.76 3.75 -37.94
CA LEU A 121 23.22 2.99 -39.11
C LEU A 121 22.67 1.57 -39.21
N GLU A 122 21.94 1.02 -38.23
CA GLU A 122 21.46 -0.36 -38.26
C GLU A 122 19.94 -0.54 -38.35
N LEU A 123 19.19 0.54 -38.59
CA LEU A 123 17.76 0.45 -38.87
C LEU A 123 17.53 0.01 -40.30
N ASN A 124 17.58 -1.29 -40.56
CA ASN A 124 17.41 -1.87 -41.88
C ASN A 124 15.97 -1.79 -42.42
N ASP A 125 14.99 -1.39 -41.61
CA ASP A 125 13.60 -1.20 -42.04
C ASP A 125 13.06 0.09 -41.43
N ALA A 126 12.77 1.09 -42.27
CA ALA A 126 12.28 2.42 -41.88
C ALA A 126 10.89 2.42 -41.17
N ASP A 127 10.22 1.27 -41.14
CA ASP A 127 8.86 1.13 -40.64
C ASP A 127 8.75 0.61 -39.18
N ASP A 128 9.85 0.15 -38.55
CA ASP A 128 9.80 -0.41 -37.21
C ASP A 128 10.66 0.40 -36.23
N LEU A 129 9.99 1.09 -35.30
CA LEU A 129 10.66 1.69 -34.16
C LEU A 129 11.34 0.61 -33.29
N PRO A 130 12.56 0.86 -32.76
CA PRO A 130 13.20 -0.06 -31.83
C PRO A 130 12.28 -0.43 -30.66
N LEU A 131 12.36 -1.68 -30.18
CA LEU A 131 11.51 -2.17 -29.09
C LEU A 131 11.57 -1.26 -27.84
N LEU A 132 12.75 -0.75 -27.52
CA LEU A 132 12.95 0.16 -26.40
C LEU A 132 12.18 1.48 -26.60
N SER A 133 12.14 2.04 -27.83
CA SER A 133 11.34 3.23 -28.14
C SER A 133 9.85 2.97 -27.98
N GLN A 134 9.37 1.80 -28.42
CA GLN A 134 7.97 1.40 -28.24
C GLN A 134 7.62 1.27 -26.76
N LEU A 135 8.50 0.69 -25.94
CA LEU A 135 8.32 0.58 -24.49
C LEU A 135 8.34 1.93 -23.80
N ALA A 136 9.26 2.83 -24.15
CA ALA A 136 9.33 4.19 -23.61
C ALA A 136 8.03 4.98 -23.88
N ALA A 137 7.50 4.85 -25.12
CA ALA A 137 6.24 5.51 -25.50
C ALA A 137 5.02 5.03 -24.71
N GLN A 138 5.06 3.81 -24.17
CA GLN A 138 3.97 3.26 -23.31
C GLN A 138 4.04 3.73 -21.85
N LEU A 139 5.18 4.29 -21.41
CA LEU A 139 5.32 4.82 -20.05
C LEU A 139 4.58 6.16 -19.94
N ASN A 140 3.35 6.11 -19.44
CA ASN A 140 2.52 7.29 -19.20
C ASN A 140 2.63 7.72 -17.74
N GLU A 141 3.07 8.95 -17.52
CA GLU A 141 3.40 9.49 -16.18
C GLU A 141 2.18 9.77 -15.30
N LEU A 142 0.98 9.89 -15.89
CA LEU A 142 -0.30 10.08 -15.18
C LEU A 142 -0.22 11.10 -14.02
N PRO A 143 0.25 12.35 -14.27
CA PRO A 143 0.54 13.32 -13.20
C PRO A 143 -0.68 13.63 -12.33
N ASP A 144 -1.87 13.70 -12.91
CA ASP A 144 -3.10 13.96 -12.17
C ASP A 144 -3.43 12.84 -11.18
N LEU A 145 -3.22 11.58 -11.58
CA LEU A 145 -3.42 10.44 -10.70
C LEU A 145 -2.41 10.42 -9.56
N VAL A 146 -1.14 10.68 -9.87
CA VAL A 146 -0.06 10.79 -8.87
C VAL A 146 -0.40 11.87 -7.86
N ALA A 147 -0.76 13.07 -8.34
CA ALA A 147 -1.14 14.20 -7.49
C ALA A 147 -2.39 13.91 -6.64
N LEU A 148 -3.39 13.24 -7.20
CA LEU A 148 -4.59 12.85 -6.48
C LEU A 148 -4.27 11.91 -5.33
N ILE A 149 -3.51 10.84 -5.59
CA ILE A 149 -3.13 9.86 -4.55
C ILE A 149 -2.27 10.54 -3.48
N ALA A 150 -1.32 11.40 -3.86
CA ALA A 150 -0.46 12.14 -2.93
C ALA A 150 -1.24 13.05 -1.98
N ARG A 151 -2.30 13.72 -2.49
CA ARG A 151 -3.17 14.56 -1.66
C ARG A 151 -4.10 13.75 -0.78
N ALA A 152 -4.61 12.61 -1.29
CA ALA A 152 -5.64 11.85 -0.61
C ALA A 152 -5.10 10.90 0.46
N ILE A 153 -3.97 10.24 0.21
CA ILE A 153 -3.47 9.14 1.03
C ILE A 153 -2.28 9.59 1.87
N VAL A 154 -2.24 9.18 3.14
CA VAL A 154 -1.11 9.42 4.04
C VAL A 154 0.12 8.60 3.60
N ASP A 155 1.33 9.04 4.00
CA ASP A 155 2.57 8.37 3.57
C ASP A 155 2.77 6.98 4.22
N GLN A 156 2.13 6.73 5.37
CA GLN A 156 2.16 5.44 6.05
C GLN A 156 0.73 4.98 6.37
N PRO A 157 -0.03 4.53 5.35
CA PRO A 157 -1.39 4.10 5.58
C PRO A 157 -1.46 2.80 6.39
N PRO A 158 -2.50 2.63 7.21
CA PRO A 158 -2.72 1.42 7.98
C PRO A 158 -2.92 0.21 7.06
N LEU A 159 -2.83 -1.00 7.64
CA LEU A 159 -3.01 -2.25 6.88
C LEU A 159 -4.46 -2.47 6.47
N THR A 160 -5.38 -2.14 7.35
CA THR A 160 -6.80 -2.42 7.15
C THR A 160 -7.63 -1.15 7.11
N LEU A 161 -8.73 -1.17 6.35
CA LEU A 161 -9.68 -0.06 6.29
C LEU A 161 -10.33 0.23 7.65
N ARG A 162 -10.45 -0.79 8.53
CA ARG A 162 -11.08 -0.66 9.85
C ARG A 162 -10.28 0.20 10.82
N GLU A 163 -8.97 0.28 10.64
CA GLU A 163 -8.11 1.11 11.50
C GLU A 163 -8.35 2.61 11.29
N GLY A 164 -8.90 3.01 10.13
CA GLY A 164 -9.08 4.42 9.77
C GLY A 164 -7.75 5.14 9.52
N GLY A 165 -7.80 6.47 9.41
CA GLY A 165 -6.57 7.30 9.32
C GLY A 165 -5.81 7.23 8.00
N MET A 166 -6.36 6.62 6.94
CA MET A 166 -5.69 6.48 5.65
C MET A 166 -5.80 7.72 4.76
N ILE A 167 -6.85 8.51 4.96
CA ILE A 167 -7.05 9.76 4.20
C ILE A 167 -6.32 10.89 4.91
N ARG A 168 -5.56 11.66 4.14
CA ARG A 168 -4.79 12.80 4.63
C ARG A 168 -5.72 13.91 5.11
N ALA A 169 -5.35 14.59 6.21
CA ALA A 169 -6.06 15.77 6.67
C ALA A 169 -6.01 16.88 5.59
N GLY A 170 -7.10 17.61 5.44
CA GLY A 170 -7.26 18.63 4.41
C GLY A 170 -7.71 18.10 3.04
N PHE A 171 -7.87 16.78 2.87
CA PHE A 171 -8.37 16.21 1.62
C PHE A 171 -9.90 16.33 1.48
N SER A 172 -10.64 16.12 2.57
CA SER A 172 -12.10 16.26 2.62
C SER A 172 -12.49 17.04 3.87
N VAL A 173 -13.10 18.21 3.66
CA VAL A 173 -13.58 19.08 4.75
C VAL A 173 -14.58 18.33 5.62
N GLU A 174 -15.53 17.64 5.02
CA GLU A 174 -16.55 16.85 5.74
C GLU A 174 -15.92 15.78 6.64
N LEU A 175 -14.90 15.06 6.14
CA LEU A 175 -14.22 14.05 6.93
C LEU A 175 -13.42 14.68 8.09
N ASP A 176 -12.83 15.82 7.87
CA ASP A 176 -12.05 16.51 8.91
C ASP A 176 -12.99 17.08 9.99
N GLU A 177 -14.16 17.60 9.64
CA GLU A 177 -15.20 18.02 10.60
C GLU A 177 -15.69 16.83 11.44
N LEU A 178 -15.96 15.68 10.81
CA LEU A 178 -16.35 14.46 11.52
C LEU A 178 -15.25 13.96 12.49
N ARG A 179 -14.00 14.06 12.07
CA ARG A 179 -12.85 13.70 12.92
C ARG A 179 -12.70 14.66 14.12
N ALA A 180 -12.87 15.96 13.88
CA ALA A 180 -12.81 16.96 14.94
C ALA A 180 -13.90 16.70 15.98
N GLY A 181 -15.15 16.53 15.55
CA GLY A 181 -16.27 16.20 16.46
C GLY A 181 -16.06 14.88 17.22
N ALA A 182 -15.49 13.85 16.56
CA ALA A 182 -15.17 12.59 17.23
C ALA A 182 -14.01 12.73 18.24
N SER A 183 -13.05 13.62 17.98
CA SER A 183 -11.94 13.91 18.91
C SER A 183 -12.45 14.71 20.11
N GLU A 184 -13.20 15.78 19.88
CA GLU A 184 -13.82 16.58 20.92
C GLU A 184 -14.69 15.73 21.85
N GLY A 185 -15.47 14.81 21.31
CA GLY A 185 -16.27 13.87 22.10
C GLY A 185 -15.42 12.97 22.99
N LYS A 186 -14.28 12.47 22.49
CA LYS A 186 -13.35 11.65 23.30
C LYS A 186 -12.68 12.48 24.39
N ASP A 187 -12.27 13.69 24.08
CA ASP A 187 -11.63 14.59 25.05
C ASP A 187 -12.61 15.00 26.14
N TRP A 188 -13.87 15.28 25.79
CA TRP A 188 -14.93 15.55 26.75
C TRP A 188 -15.16 14.36 27.69
N ILE A 189 -15.24 13.13 27.17
CA ILE A 189 -15.39 11.91 27.99
C ILE A 189 -14.20 11.73 28.94
N ALA A 190 -12.97 11.97 28.47
CA ALA A 190 -11.78 11.89 29.32
C ALA A 190 -11.77 12.95 30.43
N GLN A 191 -12.16 14.17 30.10
CA GLN A 191 -12.31 15.24 31.08
C GLN A 191 -13.40 14.92 32.09
N LEU A 192 -14.56 14.44 31.64
CA LEU A 192 -15.64 14.03 32.54
C LEU A 192 -15.18 12.91 33.49
N GLN A 193 -14.48 11.89 32.95
CA GLN A 193 -13.96 10.82 33.80
C GLN A 193 -12.99 11.35 34.86
N THR A 194 -12.10 12.28 34.51
CA THR A 194 -11.16 12.90 35.47
C THR A 194 -11.91 13.68 36.52
N LYS A 195 -12.86 14.52 36.13
CA LYS A 195 -13.72 15.31 37.04
C LYS A 195 -14.46 14.40 38.03
N GLU A 196 -15.10 13.34 37.53
CA GLU A 196 -15.86 12.39 38.35
C GLU A 196 -14.97 11.61 39.33
N ILE A 197 -13.72 11.28 38.93
CA ILE A 197 -12.75 10.66 39.85
C ILE A 197 -12.36 11.63 40.97
N GLU A 198 -12.13 12.89 40.65
CA GLU A 198 -11.77 13.91 41.63
C GLU A 198 -12.92 14.20 42.62
N GLU A 199 -14.14 14.34 42.11
CA GLU A 199 -15.33 14.64 42.91
C GLU A 199 -15.75 13.46 43.82
N THR A 200 -15.67 12.23 43.30
CA THR A 200 -16.09 11.01 44.04
C THR A 200 -15.00 10.41 44.90
N GLY A 201 -13.73 10.69 44.59
CA GLY A 201 -12.57 10.01 45.18
C GLY A 201 -12.53 8.52 44.89
N ILE A 202 -13.09 8.07 43.72
CA ILE A 202 -13.11 6.67 43.25
C ILE A 202 -12.08 6.49 42.14
N PRO A 203 -10.86 6.03 42.39
CA PRO A 203 -9.81 5.97 41.39
C PRO A 203 -10.06 4.90 40.32
N SER A 204 -10.95 3.94 40.58
CA SER A 204 -11.32 2.86 39.65
C SER A 204 -12.52 3.21 38.75
N LEU A 205 -13.09 4.39 38.86
CA LEU A 205 -14.20 4.89 38.07
C LEU A 205 -13.79 4.95 36.57
N LYS A 206 -14.65 4.48 35.70
CA LYS A 206 -14.45 4.54 34.25
C LYS A 206 -15.71 4.98 33.54
N VAL A 207 -15.58 5.91 32.61
CA VAL A 207 -16.63 6.25 31.67
C VAL A 207 -16.52 5.36 30.45
N ARG A 208 -17.59 4.67 30.09
CA ARG A 208 -17.64 3.71 28.99
C ARG A 208 -18.91 3.89 28.16
N PHE A 209 -18.93 3.29 26.98
CA PHE A 209 -20.07 3.28 26.08
C PHE A 209 -20.67 1.87 25.95
N ASN A 210 -21.99 1.82 25.86
CA ASN A 210 -22.76 0.61 25.54
C ASN A 210 -23.85 0.95 24.55
N ASN A 211 -24.04 0.08 23.56
CA ASN A 211 -25.02 0.28 22.49
C ASN A 211 -26.50 0.30 22.96
N VAL A 212 -26.79 -0.19 24.19
CA VAL A 212 -28.16 -0.27 24.71
C VAL A 212 -28.60 1.01 25.39
N PHE A 213 -27.73 1.66 26.16
CA PHE A 213 -28.07 2.85 26.96
C PHE A 213 -27.04 3.98 26.92
N GLY A 214 -26.13 3.94 25.93
CA GLY A 214 -25.18 5.02 25.69
C GLY A 214 -23.98 5.03 26.65
N TYR A 215 -23.50 6.21 26.96
CA TYR A 215 -22.40 6.38 27.91
C TYR A 215 -22.85 6.12 29.34
N PHE A 216 -21.95 5.54 30.14
CA PHE A 216 -22.20 5.21 31.54
C PHE A 216 -20.92 5.26 32.37
N ILE A 217 -21.09 5.46 33.64
CA ILE A 217 -20.02 5.41 34.67
C ILE A 217 -20.02 4.00 35.25
N GLU A 218 -18.90 3.32 35.20
CA GLU A 218 -18.71 1.99 35.82
C GLU A 218 -17.89 2.14 37.10
N VAL A 219 -18.49 1.71 38.23
CA VAL A 219 -17.87 1.74 39.55
C VAL A 219 -17.76 0.31 40.04
N THR A 220 -16.56 -0.09 40.49
CA THR A 220 -16.31 -1.42 41.07
C THR A 220 -17.03 -1.58 42.40
N LYS A 221 -17.44 -2.81 42.74
CA LYS A 221 -18.18 -3.11 43.98
C LYS A 221 -17.48 -2.66 45.27
N ALA A 222 -16.14 -2.57 45.25
CA ALA A 222 -15.33 -2.12 46.38
C ALA A 222 -15.55 -0.64 46.75
N HIS A 223 -16.15 0.16 45.88
CA HIS A 223 -16.30 1.59 46.04
C HIS A 223 -17.76 2.08 45.98
N LEU A 224 -18.75 1.18 46.08
CA LEU A 224 -20.17 1.52 45.97
C LEU A 224 -20.63 2.49 47.05
N GLU A 225 -20.02 2.47 48.26
CA GLU A 225 -20.32 3.36 49.36
C GLU A 225 -19.97 4.83 49.05
N LYS A 226 -19.09 5.05 48.07
CA LYS A 226 -18.67 6.40 47.65
C LYS A 226 -19.48 6.95 46.49
N VAL A 227 -20.41 6.16 45.94
CA VAL A 227 -21.21 6.59 44.79
C VAL A 227 -22.17 7.70 45.18
N PRO A 228 -22.16 8.85 44.50
CA PRO A 228 -23.05 9.97 44.80
C PRO A 228 -24.53 9.60 44.65
N THR A 229 -25.39 10.22 45.45
CA THR A 229 -26.85 9.95 45.43
C THR A 229 -27.54 10.35 44.12
N HIS A 230 -26.94 11.28 43.36
CA HIS A 230 -27.46 11.70 42.06
C HIS A 230 -27.17 10.76 40.91
N TYR A 231 -26.32 9.74 41.11
CA TYR A 231 -26.08 8.71 40.11
C TYR A 231 -27.29 7.75 40.02
N VAL A 232 -27.80 7.59 38.80
CA VAL A 232 -28.91 6.68 38.55
C VAL A 232 -28.39 5.33 38.09
N ARG A 233 -28.54 4.29 38.91
CA ARG A 233 -28.10 2.92 38.56
C ARG A 233 -28.91 2.36 37.39
N LYS A 234 -28.23 1.87 36.38
CA LYS A 234 -28.82 1.22 35.18
C LYS A 234 -28.60 -0.27 35.15
N GLN A 235 -27.46 -0.74 35.59
CA GLN A 235 -27.13 -2.16 35.48
C GLN A 235 -26.16 -2.59 36.58
N THR A 236 -26.36 -3.78 37.12
CA THR A 236 -25.40 -4.48 37.98
C THR A 236 -24.73 -5.57 37.20
N VAL A 237 -23.41 -5.62 37.22
CA VAL A 237 -22.58 -6.67 36.60
C VAL A 237 -21.79 -7.42 37.66
N ALA A 238 -21.10 -8.51 37.31
CA ALA A 238 -20.45 -9.40 38.25
C ALA A 238 -19.54 -8.64 39.28
N ASN A 239 -18.72 -7.68 38.80
CA ASN A 239 -17.72 -6.99 39.64
C ASN A 239 -17.93 -5.48 39.74
N ALA A 240 -18.99 -4.91 39.17
CA ALA A 240 -19.22 -3.48 39.14
C ALA A 240 -20.72 -3.15 39.03
N GLU A 241 -21.04 -1.87 39.27
CA GLU A 241 -22.34 -1.31 38.92
C GLU A 241 -22.15 -0.17 37.90
N ARG A 242 -23.17 0.02 37.05
CA ARG A 242 -23.19 0.99 35.96
C ARG A 242 -24.25 2.05 36.24
N TYR A 243 -23.83 3.30 36.14
CA TYR A 243 -24.62 4.47 36.46
C TYR A 243 -24.68 5.40 35.28
N ILE A 244 -25.71 6.23 35.25
CA ILE A 244 -25.79 7.40 34.37
C ILE A 244 -26.02 8.64 35.22
N THR A 245 -25.50 9.77 34.74
CA THR A 245 -25.77 11.12 35.27
C THR A 245 -26.56 11.92 34.26
N ASP A 246 -27.13 13.03 34.64
CA ASP A 246 -27.84 13.92 33.73
C ASP A 246 -26.89 14.52 32.67
N GLU A 247 -25.62 14.71 33.01
CA GLU A 247 -24.56 15.16 32.10
C GLU A 247 -24.23 14.15 30.99
N LEU A 248 -24.47 12.84 31.22
CA LEU A 248 -24.29 11.78 30.23
C LEU A 248 -25.51 11.50 29.35
N LYS A 249 -26.64 12.16 29.61
CA LYS A 249 -27.89 12.00 28.84
C LYS A 249 -27.98 12.95 27.65
N THR A 250 -27.10 13.98 27.60
CA THR A 250 -27.04 14.96 26.52
C THR A 250 -26.23 14.46 25.37
#